data_bb440194d74b6142a4af3ec81d47a4be
#
_entry.id   bb440194d74b6142a4af3ec81d47a4be
#
_cell.length_a   1.000
_cell.length_b   1.000
_cell.length_c   1.000
_cell.angle_alpha   90.00
_cell.angle_beta   90.00
_cell.angle_gamma   90.00
#
_symmetry.space_group_name_H-M   'P 1'
#
loop_
_entity.id
_entity.type
_entity.pdbx_description
1 polymer ?
#
loop_
_entity_poly.entity_id
_entity_poly.type
_entity_poly.pdbx_seq_one_letter_code
_entity_poly.pdbx_strand_id
1 'polypeptide(L)'
;MSCSLSAQRTMEIGVAVGATQYYGDLGNWDSPIQWNSTRPGLCLTVRDFLNNPRGYVTRSLTMEGRFSWHRIGYNEVEPTDGLSGTDLKNFRRGLNFRTDLYGVSAHVVLNAYREPFKPLFQQRFFMYFYTGLGVFYGKPKGDLFRGEANLDNRYYYWNDGTIRDAPRQAASGTVIEQDGKYETDLYSWVTEGDINQEGTTVQRPSPWHIGIPFGMGLRYMVTKQLSLGAEFSYYTFATDYLDNVSGRYATYSEIGSAYVGDSASQYLARYISDPTGWGTDGTVSIRSSRRGNPGMPDYFSYLNVEVSYKFKRKPSRRLYMKF
;
A
#
# COMPACT_ATOMS: atom_id res chain seq x y z
N MET A 1 8.18 28.36 -48.47
CA MET A 1 9.05 28.09 -47.29
C MET A 1 8.23 27.36 -46.25
N SER A 2 8.27 26.05 -46.18
CA SER A 2 7.61 25.28 -45.11
C SER A 2 8.56 25.21 -43.92
N CYS A 3 8.36 26.07 -42.94
CA CYS A 3 9.05 25.98 -41.67
C CYS A 3 8.51 24.74 -40.92
N SER A 4 9.22 23.61 -41.01
CA SER A 4 8.93 22.46 -40.16
C SER A 4 9.34 22.80 -38.72
N LEU A 5 8.40 23.30 -37.93
CA LEU A 5 8.54 23.41 -36.50
C LEU A 5 8.64 22.00 -35.93
N SER A 6 9.87 21.52 -35.77
CA SER A 6 10.16 20.29 -35.04
C SER A 6 9.80 20.55 -33.58
N ALA A 7 8.72 19.95 -33.09
CA ALA A 7 8.37 19.96 -31.69
C ALA A 7 9.54 19.37 -30.88
N GLN A 8 10.17 20.19 -30.09
CA GLN A 8 11.32 19.78 -29.27
C GLN A 8 10.76 18.91 -28.12
N ARG A 9 10.87 17.60 -28.23
CA ARG A 9 10.47 16.68 -27.16
C ARG A 9 11.35 16.93 -25.93
N THR A 10 10.70 17.13 -24.82
CA THR A 10 11.33 17.35 -23.53
C THR A 10 11.04 16.16 -22.65
N MET A 11 12.05 15.60 -22.04
CA MET A 11 11.94 14.53 -21.06
C MET A 11 12.34 15.05 -19.69
N GLU A 12 11.66 14.62 -18.66
CA GLU A 12 11.95 14.98 -17.27
C GLU A 12 12.09 13.70 -16.44
N ILE A 13 13.05 13.68 -15.53
CA ILE A 13 13.23 12.62 -14.55
C ILE A 13 13.09 13.24 -13.17
N GLY A 14 12.30 12.62 -12.31
CA GLY A 14 12.04 13.06 -10.96
C GLY A 14 12.29 11.97 -9.95
N VAL A 15 12.70 12.36 -8.75
CA VAL A 15 12.79 11.50 -7.57
C VAL A 15 11.94 12.13 -6.49
N ALA A 16 11.02 11.35 -5.90
CA ALA A 16 10.14 11.77 -4.84
C ALA A 16 10.31 10.90 -3.61
N VAL A 17 10.29 11.54 -2.45
CA VAL A 17 10.27 10.89 -1.14
C VAL A 17 9.09 11.41 -0.34
N GLY A 18 8.47 10.56 0.48
CA GLY A 18 7.29 10.97 1.21
C GLY A 18 6.79 9.94 2.19
N ALA A 19 5.57 10.16 2.65
CA ALA A 19 4.88 9.37 3.65
C ALA A 19 3.60 8.78 3.07
N THR A 20 3.36 7.52 3.36
CA THR A 20 2.15 6.77 3.02
C THR A 20 1.26 6.63 4.24
N GLN A 21 -0.04 6.54 4.01
CA GLN A 21 -1.03 6.15 5.02
C GLN A 21 -1.97 5.11 4.44
N TYR A 22 -2.10 4.01 5.14
CA TYR A 22 -3.00 2.92 4.79
C TYR A 22 -4.43 3.22 5.29
N TYR A 23 -5.41 2.77 4.50
CA TYR A 23 -6.83 2.76 4.82
C TYR A 23 -7.44 1.47 4.28
N GLY A 24 -8.11 0.72 5.14
CA GLY A 24 -8.72 -0.58 4.83
C GLY A 24 -9.40 -1.14 6.06
N ASP A 25 -9.42 -2.46 6.19
CA ASP A 25 -10.12 -3.17 7.25
C ASP A 25 -9.51 -3.02 8.64
N LEU A 26 -8.23 -2.69 8.73
CA LEU A 26 -7.54 -2.51 10.00
C LEU A 26 -7.57 -1.06 10.45
N GLY A 27 -7.81 -0.87 11.74
CA GLY A 27 -7.76 0.43 12.39
C GLY A 27 -9.12 1.07 12.63
N ASN A 28 -9.06 2.29 13.17
CA ASN A 28 -10.20 3.14 13.43
C ASN A 28 -10.24 4.28 12.42
N TRP A 29 -11.43 4.58 11.91
CA TRP A 29 -11.69 5.69 10.99
C TRP A 29 -11.90 7.04 11.68
N ASP A 30 -11.52 7.12 12.96
CA ASP A 30 -11.80 8.30 13.82
C ASP A 30 -10.97 9.53 13.43
N SER A 31 -9.88 9.36 12.70
CA SER A 31 -9.04 10.46 12.23
C SER A 31 -8.61 10.26 10.78
N PRO A 32 -8.65 11.31 9.95
CA PRO A 32 -8.13 11.25 8.58
C PRO A 32 -6.61 11.10 8.51
N ILE A 33 -5.91 11.36 9.61
CA ILE A 33 -4.45 11.19 9.72
C ILE A 33 -4.18 10.28 10.91
N GLN A 34 -3.63 9.10 10.62
CA GLN A 34 -3.23 8.13 11.61
C GLN A 34 -1.70 8.06 11.66
N TRP A 35 -1.10 8.77 12.60
CA TRP A 35 0.36 8.87 12.71
C TRP A 35 1.03 7.51 12.85
N ASN A 36 0.39 6.58 13.55
CA ASN A 36 0.89 5.23 13.80
C ASN A 36 0.94 4.35 12.54
N SER A 37 0.13 4.65 11.51
CA SER A 37 0.16 3.97 10.21
C SER A 37 1.04 4.66 9.17
N THR A 38 1.65 5.80 9.52
CA THR A 38 2.51 6.55 8.61
C THR A 38 3.81 5.79 8.33
N ARG A 39 4.09 5.52 7.07
CA ARG A 39 5.27 4.77 6.61
C ARG A 39 5.95 5.49 5.44
N PRO A 40 7.23 5.21 5.15
CA PRO A 40 7.94 5.87 4.06
C PRO A 40 7.53 5.34 2.68
N GLY A 41 7.72 6.21 1.66
CA GLY A 41 7.59 5.86 0.26
C GLY A 41 8.62 6.58 -0.60
N LEU A 42 8.96 5.97 -1.73
CA LEU A 42 9.92 6.48 -2.71
C LEU A 42 9.35 6.29 -4.12
N CYS A 43 9.51 7.29 -4.99
CA CYS A 43 9.14 7.18 -6.39
C CYS A 43 10.25 7.71 -7.30
N LEU A 44 10.43 7.03 -8.43
CA LEU A 44 11.20 7.51 -9.57
C LEU A 44 10.23 7.73 -10.72
N THR A 45 10.21 8.95 -11.26
CA THR A 45 9.30 9.35 -12.34
C THR A 45 10.06 9.67 -13.60
N VAL A 46 9.48 9.29 -14.75
CA VAL A 46 9.96 9.66 -16.07
C VAL A 46 8.79 10.26 -16.83
N ARG A 47 8.93 11.50 -17.30
CA ARG A 47 7.88 12.25 -17.97
C ARG A 47 8.29 12.61 -19.39
N ASP A 48 7.35 12.42 -20.33
CA ASP A 48 7.47 12.90 -21.71
C ASP A 48 6.35 13.91 -22.00
N PHE A 49 6.74 15.11 -22.34
CA PHE A 49 5.81 16.19 -22.65
C PHE A 49 5.33 16.04 -24.10
N LEU A 50 4.03 15.82 -24.28
CA LEU A 50 3.44 15.60 -25.60
C LEU A 50 3.54 16.80 -26.53
N ASN A 51 3.68 17.99 -25.99
CA ASN A 51 3.99 19.29 -26.61
C ASN A 51 3.61 19.40 -28.12
N ASN A 52 2.36 19.05 -28.44
CA ASN A 52 1.87 19.14 -29.82
C ASN A 52 1.38 20.57 -30.10
N PRO A 53 2.05 21.31 -31.02
CA PRO A 53 1.70 22.72 -31.31
C PRO A 53 0.28 22.90 -31.86
N ARG A 54 -0.32 21.87 -32.45
CA ARG A 54 -1.63 21.95 -33.08
C ARG A 54 -2.81 21.66 -32.15
N GLY A 55 -2.57 21.06 -30.98
CA GLY A 55 -3.63 20.66 -30.06
C GLY A 55 -3.68 21.56 -28.82
N TYR A 56 -4.86 22.13 -28.54
CA TYR A 56 -5.04 22.96 -27.33
C TYR A 56 -4.81 22.18 -26.04
N VAL A 57 -5.38 20.99 -25.93
CA VAL A 57 -5.31 20.11 -24.74
C VAL A 57 -3.95 19.41 -24.65
N THR A 58 -3.39 18.95 -25.76
CA THR A 58 -2.12 18.19 -25.78
C THR A 58 -0.91 19.02 -25.33
N ARG A 59 -1.01 20.33 -25.29
CA ARG A 59 0.03 21.23 -24.73
C ARG A 59 0.07 21.22 -23.20
N SER A 60 -1.01 20.79 -22.56
CA SER A 60 -1.12 20.66 -21.10
C SER A 60 -0.97 19.22 -20.63
N LEU A 61 -0.87 18.25 -21.57
CA LEU A 61 -0.75 16.84 -21.24
C LEU A 61 0.70 16.39 -21.20
N THR A 62 1.00 15.57 -20.21
CA THR A 62 2.28 14.88 -20.05
C THR A 62 1.98 13.39 -19.82
N MET A 63 2.74 12.51 -20.46
CA MET A 63 2.77 11.09 -20.13
C MET A 63 3.83 10.85 -19.09
N GLU A 64 3.48 10.11 -18.05
CA GLU A 64 4.40 9.77 -16.96
C GLU A 64 4.46 8.27 -16.75
N GLY A 65 5.69 7.74 -16.68
CA GLY A 65 5.97 6.42 -16.13
C GLY A 65 6.53 6.56 -14.71
N ARG A 66 6.09 5.73 -13.79
CA ARG A 66 6.52 5.77 -12.40
C ARG A 66 6.95 4.39 -11.92
N PHE A 67 8.12 4.32 -11.29
CA PHE A 67 8.57 3.22 -10.45
C PHE A 67 8.42 3.65 -9.01
N SER A 68 7.78 2.84 -8.19
CA SER A 68 7.51 3.20 -6.81
C SER A 68 7.81 2.06 -5.84
N TRP A 69 8.22 2.45 -4.66
CA TRP A 69 8.24 1.63 -3.47
C TRP A 69 7.45 2.36 -2.38
N HIS A 70 6.42 1.71 -1.90
CA HIS A 70 5.57 2.23 -0.82
C HIS A 70 5.53 1.20 0.30
N ARG A 71 5.93 1.60 1.49
CA ARG A 71 5.66 0.80 2.68
C ARG A 71 4.31 1.21 3.23
N ILE A 72 3.40 0.28 3.40
CA ILE A 72 2.12 0.46 4.07
C ILE A 72 2.03 -0.50 5.25
N GLY A 73 1.20 -0.20 6.22
CA GLY A 73 1.02 -1.09 7.36
C GLY A 73 0.19 -0.45 8.46
N TYR A 74 -0.38 -1.30 9.27
CA TYR A 74 -1.13 -0.95 10.46
C TYR A 74 -0.87 -1.95 11.58
N ASN A 75 -0.95 -1.50 12.83
CA ASN A 75 -0.82 -2.34 13.99
C ASN A 75 -1.96 -2.03 14.98
N GLU A 76 -2.85 -3.01 15.18
CA GLU A 76 -3.94 -2.92 16.14
C GLU A 76 -3.51 -3.26 17.58
N VAL A 77 -2.30 -3.77 17.72
CA VAL A 77 -1.77 -4.31 18.97
C VAL A 77 -1.01 -3.24 19.76
N GLU A 78 -1.12 -1.98 19.37
CA GLU A 78 -0.49 -0.91 20.15
C GLU A 78 -1.01 -0.88 21.58
N PRO A 79 -0.15 -0.56 22.56
CA PRO A 79 -0.54 -0.56 23.97
C PRO A 79 -1.79 0.27 24.22
N THR A 80 -2.76 -0.34 24.88
CA THR A 80 -4.08 0.27 25.14
C THR A 80 -4.18 0.85 26.53
N ASP A 81 -3.07 1.29 27.12
CA ASP A 81 -3.05 1.89 28.47
C ASP A 81 -4.05 3.05 28.55
N GLY A 82 -5.14 2.83 29.29
CA GLY A 82 -6.20 3.79 29.47
C GLY A 82 -7.24 3.85 28.33
N LEU A 83 -7.14 3.02 27.32
CA LEU A 83 -8.09 2.98 26.21
C LEU A 83 -9.34 2.16 26.56
N SER A 84 -10.48 2.57 26.03
CA SER A 84 -11.77 1.91 26.21
C SER A 84 -12.56 1.89 24.89
N GLY A 85 -13.55 1.00 24.77
CA GLY A 85 -14.42 0.98 23.61
C GLY A 85 -13.77 0.39 22.35
N THR A 86 -13.66 1.18 21.30
CA THR A 86 -13.24 0.73 19.95
C THR A 86 -11.78 0.27 19.91
N ASP A 87 -10.90 0.93 20.64
CA ASP A 87 -9.48 0.61 20.67
C ASP A 87 -9.23 -0.75 21.33
N LEU A 88 -9.97 -1.04 22.41
CA LEU A 88 -9.91 -2.36 23.03
C LEU A 88 -10.46 -3.44 22.08
N LYS A 89 -11.45 -3.12 21.24
CA LYS A 89 -11.96 -4.03 20.21
C LYS A 89 -10.86 -4.37 19.19
N ASN A 90 -10.11 -3.39 18.74
CA ASN A 90 -9.00 -3.60 17.81
C ASN A 90 -7.89 -4.43 18.45
N PHE A 91 -7.48 -4.11 19.68
CA PHE A 91 -6.52 -4.93 20.43
C PHE A 91 -6.99 -6.39 20.55
N ARG A 92 -8.28 -6.64 20.76
CA ARG A 92 -8.84 -8.00 20.83
C ARG A 92 -8.82 -8.72 19.49
N ARG A 93 -8.91 -8.02 18.36
CA ARG A 93 -8.66 -8.58 17.03
C ARG A 93 -7.16 -8.85 16.85
N GLY A 94 -6.32 -7.93 17.26
CA GLY A 94 -4.88 -8.08 17.40
C GLY A 94 -4.14 -8.31 16.10
N LEU A 95 -4.68 -7.84 15.00
CA LEU A 95 -4.06 -8.00 13.69
C LEU A 95 -3.05 -6.88 13.44
N ASN A 96 -1.99 -7.22 12.78
CA ASN A 96 -1.01 -6.25 12.32
C ASN A 96 -0.43 -6.70 10.97
N PHE A 97 -0.01 -5.74 10.17
CA PHE A 97 0.68 -6.04 8.94
C PHE A 97 1.63 -4.92 8.53
N ARG A 98 2.60 -5.29 7.70
CA ARG A 98 3.46 -4.39 6.95
C ARG A 98 3.67 -4.96 5.56
N THR A 99 3.38 -4.16 4.53
CA THR A 99 3.58 -4.54 3.14
C THR A 99 4.53 -3.55 2.48
N ASP A 100 5.58 -4.06 1.87
CA ASP A 100 6.43 -3.31 0.95
C ASP A 100 5.90 -3.52 -0.47
N LEU A 101 5.25 -2.49 -1.04
CA LEU A 101 4.67 -2.50 -2.37
C LEU A 101 5.65 -1.92 -3.38
N TYR A 102 6.05 -2.71 -4.36
CA TYR A 102 6.85 -2.29 -5.52
C TYR A 102 5.93 -2.15 -6.73
N GLY A 103 5.89 -0.97 -7.34
CA GLY A 103 4.95 -0.67 -8.40
C GLY A 103 5.58 -0.13 -9.66
N VAL A 104 4.95 -0.46 -10.79
CA VAL A 104 5.18 0.19 -12.08
C VAL A 104 3.85 0.70 -12.58
N SER A 105 3.77 1.99 -12.89
CA SER A 105 2.53 2.62 -13.32
C SER A 105 2.75 3.61 -14.46
N ALA A 106 1.73 3.78 -15.27
CA ALA A 106 1.67 4.77 -16.35
C ALA A 106 0.53 5.76 -16.09
N HIS A 107 0.84 7.05 -16.21
CA HIS A 107 -0.08 8.12 -15.86
C HIS A 107 -0.25 9.10 -17.02
N VAL A 108 -1.44 9.70 -17.07
CA VAL A 108 -1.71 10.90 -17.84
C VAL A 108 -1.79 12.07 -16.86
N VAL A 109 -0.92 13.04 -17.05
CA VAL A 109 -0.80 14.24 -16.20
C VAL A 109 -1.36 15.43 -16.96
N LEU A 110 -2.36 16.09 -16.37
CA LEU A 110 -2.93 17.33 -16.86
C LEU A 110 -2.32 18.51 -16.07
N ASN A 111 -1.47 19.29 -16.71
CA ASN A 111 -0.88 20.46 -16.10
C ASN A 111 -1.83 21.66 -16.28
N ALA A 112 -2.08 22.43 -15.22
CA ALA A 112 -2.75 23.74 -15.29
C ALA A 112 -1.83 24.82 -15.89
N TYR A 113 -0.99 24.41 -16.82
CA TYR A 113 0.04 25.19 -17.46
C TYR A 113 0.25 24.66 -18.88
N ARG A 114 0.48 25.57 -19.83
CA ARG A 114 0.80 25.22 -21.22
C ARG A 114 2.27 25.48 -21.48
N GLU A 115 2.97 24.44 -21.91
CA GLU A 115 4.38 24.58 -22.28
C GLU A 115 4.52 25.64 -23.38
N PRO A 116 5.29 26.72 -23.17
CA PRO A 116 5.41 27.80 -24.15
C PRO A 116 6.21 27.36 -25.36
N PHE A 117 5.83 27.84 -26.55
CA PHE A 117 6.61 27.62 -27.77
C PHE A 117 7.94 28.37 -27.77
N LYS A 118 7.95 29.51 -27.08
CA LYS A 118 9.15 30.34 -26.98
C LYS A 118 9.71 30.28 -25.57
N PRO A 119 11.02 30.09 -25.39
CA PRO A 119 11.64 29.88 -24.08
C PRO A 119 11.70 31.20 -23.21
N LEU A 120 11.08 32.29 -23.65
CA LEU A 120 11.17 33.59 -22.99
C LEU A 120 10.29 33.75 -21.75
N PHE A 121 9.18 33.01 -21.67
CA PHE A 121 8.28 33.02 -20.51
C PHE A 121 8.14 31.64 -19.94
N GLN A 122 8.41 31.47 -18.66
CA GLN A 122 8.13 30.25 -17.90
C GLN A 122 7.28 30.62 -16.70
N GLN A 123 6.12 30.00 -16.60
CA GLN A 123 5.35 30.02 -15.38
C GLN A 123 6.12 29.23 -14.33
N ARG A 124 6.50 29.88 -13.23
CA ARG A 124 7.32 29.24 -12.19
C ARG A 124 6.52 28.31 -11.31
N PHE A 125 5.24 28.56 -11.13
CA PHE A 125 4.36 27.79 -10.24
C PHE A 125 3.13 27.34 -11.01
N PHE A 126 2.79 26.04 -10.91
CA PHE A 126 1.58 25.49 -11.50
C PHE A 126 1.11 24.25 -10.73
N MET A 127 -0.20 24.00 -10.84
CA MET A 127 -0.86 22.79 -10.36
C MET A 127 -0.92 21.75 -11.47
N TYR A 128 -1.00 20.51 -11.10
CA TYR A 128 -1.30 19.42 -12.00
C TYR A 128 -2.18 18.37 -11.34
N PHE A 129 -2.92 17.64 -12.16
CA PHE A 129 -3.72 16.48 -11.76
C PHE A 129 -3.27 15.31 -12.60
N TYR A 130 -3.37 14.11 -12.06
CA TYR A 130 -3.06 12.92 -12.82
C TYR A 130 -3.93 11.75 -12.41
N THR A 131 -4.04 10.80 -13.32
CA THR A 131 -4.57 9.46 -13.06
C THR A 131 -3.84 8.47 -13.96
N GLY A 132 -3.91 7.19 -13.61
CA GLY A 132 -3.21 6.17 -14.36
C GLY A 132 -3.61 4.76 -13.98
N LEU A 133 -2.83 3.81 -14.48
CA LEU A 133 -2.94 2.40 -14.16
C LEU A 133 -1.56 1.87 -13.79
N GLY A 134 -1.52 0.95 -12.85
CA GLY A 134 -0.28 0.33 -12.41
C GLY A 134 -0.46 -1.11 -11.98
N VAL A 135 0.66 -1.81 -12.00
CA VAL A 135 0.80 -3.15 -11.43
C VAL A 135 1.76 -3.06 -10.26
N PHE A 136 1.35 -3.64 -9.15
CA PHE A 136 2.07 -3.59 -7.89
C PHE A 136 2.31 -5.00 -7.38
N TYR A 137 3.46 -5.21 -6.77
CA TYR A 137 3.83 -6.45 -6.13
C TYR A 137 4.13 -6.21 -4.66
N GLY A 138 3.51 -6.99 -3.78
CA GLY A 138 3.77 -6.95 -2.35
C GLY A 138 3.13 -8.11 -1.63
N LYS A 139 3.72 -8.45 -0.49
CA LYS A 139 3.20 -9.47 0.42
C LYS A 139 3.12 -8.89 1.82
N PRO A 140 1.96 -8.92 2.46
CA PRO A 140 1.82 -8.51 3.85
C PRO A 140 2.55 -9.45 4.77
N LYS A 141 3.29 -8.86 5.71
CA LYS A 141 3.99 -9.57 6.78
C LYS A 141 3.43 -9.15 8.12
N GLY A 142 3.21 -10.11 9.01
CA GLY A 142 2.79 -9.88 10.38
C GLY A 142 3.96 -9.95 11.37
N ASP A 143 3.89 -9.16 12.42
CA ASP A 143 4.75 -9.24 13.61
C ASP A 143 3.98 -10.05 14.68
N LEU A 144 4.12 -11.36 14.62
CA LEU A 144 3.32 -12.30 15.42
C LEU A 144 4.16 -13.10 16.42
N PHE A 145 5.50 -13.10 16.26
CA PHE A 145 6.41 -13.87 17.08
C PHE A 145 7.62 -13.02 17.50
N ARG A 146 8.15 -13.33 18.66
CA ARG A 146 9.39 -12.73 19.16
C ARG A 146 10.60 -13.44 18.54
N GLY A 147 11.06 -12.93 17.40
CA GLY A 147 12.18 -13.50 16.65
C GLY A 147 11.71 -14.44 15.53
N GLU A 148 11.91 -15.73 15.66
CA GLU A 148 11.51 -16.71 14.64
C GLU A 148 10.05 -17.13 14.79
N ALA A 149 9.41 -17.42 13.65
CA ALA A 149 8.02 -17.87 13.56
C ALA A 149 7.84 -19.28 14.15
N ASN A 150 7.70 -19.34 15.47
CA ASN A 150 7.49 -20.56 16.26
C ASN A 150 6.50 -20.28 17.38
N LEU A 151 5.60 -21.24 17.66
CA LEU A 151 4.58 -21.14 18.72
C LEU A 151 5.17 -20.89 20.12
N ASP A 152 6.39 -21.31 20.37
CA ASP A 152 7.08 -21.04 21.65
C ASP A 152 7.47 -19.55 21.80
N ASN A 153 7.58 -18.84 20.67
CA ASN A 153 7.93 -17.43 20.61
C ASN A 153 6.72 -16.51 20.43
N ARG A 154 5.49 -17.07 20.47
CA ARG A 154 4.29 -16.28 20.22
C ARG A 154 4.04 -15.24 21.28
N TYR A 155 3.39 -14.15 20.90
CA TYR A 155 2.87 -13.14 21.81
C TYR A 155 1.57 -13.63 22.47
N TYR A 156 1.39 -13.28 23.76
CA TYR A 156 0.15 -13.57 24.49
C TYR A 156 -0.57 -12.28 24.83
N TYR A 157 -1.80 -12.16 24.41
CA TYR A 157 -2.64 -10.97 24.55
C TYR A 157 -3.53 -11.11 25.79
N TRP A 158 -3.39 -10.19 26.73
CA TRP A 158 -4.12 -10.22 28.00
C TRP A 158 -5.33 -9.28 27.99
N ASN A 159 -6.29 -9.54 28.93
CA ASN A 159 -7.55 -8.76 29.00
C ASN A 159 -7.35 -7.32 29.43
N ASP A 160 -6.21 -6.98 30.02
CA ASP A 160 -5.82 -5.64 30.42
C ASP A 160 -5.22 -4.78 29.29
N GLY A 161 -5.20 -5.31 28.06
CA GLY A 161 -4.64 -4.63 26.89
C GLY A 161 -3.13 -4.72 26.79
N THR A 162 -2.47 -5.62 27.54
CA THR A 162 -1.03 -5.83 27.46
C THR A 162 -0.67 -7.09 26.69
N ILE A 163 0.54 -7.10 26.12
CA ILE A 163 1.16 -8.29 25.56
C ILE A 163 2.14 -8.83 26.58
N ARG A 164 2.14 -10.15 26.76
CA ARG A 164 3.02 -10.83 27.72
C ARG A 164 3.69 -12.05 27.13
N ASP A 165 4.72 -12.50 27.83
CA ASP A 165 5.49 -13.73 27.51
C ASP A 165 4.82 -15.02 28.00
N ALA A 166 3.70 -14.94 28.69
CA ALA A 166 2.98 -16.07 29.26
C ALA A 166 1.48 -16.05 28.92
N PRO A 167 0.81 -17.21 28.80
CA PRO A 167 -0.61 -17.27 28.47
C PRO A 167 -1.48 -16.64 29.56
N ARG A 168 -2.69 -16.19 29.16
CA ARG A 168 -3.67 -15.51 30.04
C ARG A 168 -4.03 -16.30 31.31
N GLN A 169 -3.93 -17.63 31.25
CA GLN A 169 -4.26 -18.52 32.36
C GLN A 169 -3.08 -18.69 33.33
N ALA A 170 -1.92 -18.17 33.01
CA ALA A 170 -0.77 -18.21 33.92
C ALA A 170 -0.98 -17.31 35.11
N ALA A 171 -0.38 -17.66 36.26
CA ALA A 171 -0.48 -16.86 37.47
C ALA A 171 0.23 -15.49 37.34
N SER A 172 1.21 -15.39 36.43
CA SER A 172 1.93 -14.17 36.13
C SER A 172 2.54 -14.23 34.75
N GLY A 173 2.86 -13.08 34.17
CA GLY A 173 3.57 -12.94 32.90
C GLY A 173 4.22 -11.56 32.83
N THR A 174 5.39 -11.48 32.23
CA THR A 174 6.10 -10.22 32.03
C THR A 174 5.50 -9.48 30.84
N VAL A 175 5.19 -8.19 31.02
CA VAL A 175 4.75 -7.33 29.90
C VAL A 175 5.92 -7.17 28.95
N ILE A 176 5.67 -7.41 27.66
CA ILE A 176 6.65 -7.30 26.57
C ILE A 176 6.07 -6.46 25.44
N GLU A 177 6.95 -5.94 24.60
CA GLU A 177 6.58 -5.25 23.37
C GLU A 177 6.81 -6.15 22.15
N GLN A 178 6.13 -5.86 21.05
CA GLN A 178 6.44 -6.49 19.77
C GLN A 178 7.83 -6.06 19.29
N ASP A 179 8.56 -6.96 18.63
CA ASP A 179 9.96 -6.67 18.22
C ASP A 179 10.07 -5.93 16.87
N GLY A 180 8.96 -5.71 16.18
CA GLY A 180 8.88 -4.93 14.94
C GLY A 180 9.52 -5.60 13.72
N LYS A 181 9.84 -6.90 13.77
CA LYS A 181 10.54 -7.58 12.67
C LYS A 181 9.64 -7.97 11.51
N TYR A 182 8.37 -8.21 11.75
CA TYR A 182 7.41 -8.67 10.73
C TYR A 182 7.92 -9.91 9.99
N GLU A 183 8.15 -10.97 10.73
CA GLU A 183 8.78 -12.20 10.28
C GLU A 183 7.84 -13.13 9.50
N THR A 184 6.52 -12.98 9.69
CA THR A 184 5.51 -13.92 9.16
C THR A 184 4.96 -13.46 7.82
N ASP A 185 5.22 -14.16 6.71
CA ASP A 185 4.57 -13.96 5.41
C ASP A 185 3.10 -14.43 5.50
N LEU A 186 2.16 -13.49 5.63
CA LEU A 186 0.74 -13.79 5.83
C LEU A 186 0.09 -14.49 4.63
N TYR A 187 0.61 -14.30 3.40
CA TYR A 187 0.08 -14.98 2.21
C TYR A 187 0.47 -16.47 2.13
N SER A 188 1.47 -16.86 2.90
CA SER A 188 1.88 -18.26 2.97
C SER A 188 0.96 -19.11 3.85
N TRP A 189 0.09 -18.46 4.63
CA TRP A 189 -0.78 -19.12 5.60
C TRP A 189 -2.26 -18.96 5.24
N VAL A 190 -3.05 -19.97 5.62
CA VAL A 190 -4.51 -19.91 5.54
C VAL A 190 -5.04 -19.16 6.74
N THR A 191 -5.49 -17.93 6.51
CA THR A 191 -6.04 -17.05 7.55
C THR A 191 -7.54 -16.85 7.41
N GLU A 192 -8.07 -16.98 6.18
CA GLU A 192 -9.47 -16.74 5.86
C GLU A 192 -10.09 -17.89 5.08
N GLY A 193 -11.38 -18.11 5.31
CA GLY A 193 -12.22 -19.01 4.54
C GLY A 193 -13.03 -18.24 3.50
N ASP A 194 -13.61 -18.97 2.52
CA ASP A 194 -14.53 -18.38 1.57
C ASP A 194 -15.80 -17.88 2.27
N ILE A 195 -16.18 -16.64 2.04
CA ILE A 195 -17.36 -16.04 2.65
C ILE A 195 -18.67 -16.68 2.15
N ASN A 196 -18.64 -17.22 0.94
CA ASN A 196 -19.81 -17.79 0.27
C ASN A 196 -19.90 -19.31 0.37
N GLN A 197 -18.79 -19.99 0.66
CA GLN A 197 -18.72 -21.47 0.70
C GLN A 197 -18.01 -21.94 1.95
N GLU A 198 -18.71 -22.72 2.77
CA GLU A 198 -18.10 -23.38 3.92
C GLU A 198 -17.48 -24.72 3.54
N GLY A 199 -16.36 -25.01 4.19
CA GLY A 199 -15.89 -26.37 4.40
C GLY A 199 -14.70 -26.81 3.56
N THR A 200 -14.37 -26.20 2.43
CA THR A 200 -13.27 -26.67 1.58
C THR A 200 -12.45 -25.60 0.89
N THR A 201 -12.99 -24.41 0.73
CA THR A 201 -12.30 -23.35 -0.04
C THR A 201 -11.67 -22.34 0.91
N VAL A 202 -10.36 -22.20 0.83
CA VAL A 202 -9.59 -21.20 1.57
C VAL A 202 -9.13 -20.11 0.62
N GLN A 203 -9.10 -18.86 1.10
CA GLN A 203 -8.60 -17.75 0.32
C GLN A 203 -7.06 -17.78 0.28
N ARG A 204 -6.53 -17.64 -0.93
CA ARG A 204 -5.09 -17.49 -1.18
C ARG A 204 -4.89 -16.28 -2.08
N PRO A 205 -4.69 -15.10 -1.49
CA PRO A 205 -4.54 -13.86 -2.26
C PRO A 205 -3.27 -13.87 -3.11
N SER A 206 -3.33 -13.13 -4.22
CA SER A 206 -2.20 -12.94 -5.12
C SER A 206 -1.29 -11.83 -4.63
N PRO A 207 0.04 -11.95 -4.73
CA PRO A 207 0.96 -10.87 -4.43
C PRO A 207 0.99 -9.76 -5.51
N TRP A 208 0.29 -9.96 -6.63
CA TRP A 208 0.19 -9.00 -7.72
C TRP A 208 -1.14 -8.28 -7.66
N HIS A 209 -1.09 -6.96 -7.65
CA HIS A 209 -2.25 -6.10 -7.52
C HIS A 209 -2.32 -5.11 -8.68
N ILE A 210 -3.52 -4.92 -9.23
CA ILE A 210 -3.79 -3.85 -10.19
C ILE A 210 -4.32 -2.67 -9.40
N GLY A 211 -3.70 -1.50 -9.60
CA GLY A 211 -4.08 -0.27 -8.90
C GLY A 211 -4.32 0.90 -9.86
N ILE A 212 -5.17 1.81 -9.42
CA ILE A 212 -5.47 3.07 -10.10
C ILE A 212 -4.93 4.21 -9.23
N PRO A 213 -3.72 4.71 -9.52
CA PRO A 213 -3.21 5.92 -8.89
C PRO A 213 -3.90 7.15 -9.48
N PHE A 214 -4.26 8.08 -8.62
CA PHE A 214 -4.69 9.43 -9.00
C PHE A 214 -4.25 10.45 -7.95
N GLY A 215 -4.09 11.68 -8.35
CA GLY A 215 -3.64 12.69 -7.41
C GLY A 215 -3.53 14.09 -8.01
N MET A 216 -3.06 14.98 -7.18
CA MET A 216 -2.78 16.35 -7.52
C MET A 216 -1.44 16.79 -6.93
N GLY A 217 -0.82 17.75 -7.58
CA GLY A 217 0.43 18.31 -7.10
C GLY A 217 0.62 19.75 -7.48
N LEU A 218 1.58 20.33 -6.80
CA LEU A 218 2.09 21.67 -7.04
C LEU A 218 3.54 21.54 -7.50
N ARG A 219 3.93 22.31 -8.50
CA ARG A 219 5.30 22.31 -8.99
C ARG A 219 5.82 23.74 -9.08
N TYR A 220 7.05 23.92 -8.60
CA TYR A 220 7.79 25.16 -8.69
C TYR A 220 9.07 24.98 -9.50
N MET A 221 9.21 25.72 -10.60
CA MET A 221 10.40 25.71 -11.43
C MET A 221 11.48 26.63 -10.82
N VAL A 222 12.46 26.02 -10.17
CA VAL A 222 13.62 26.75 -9.60
C VAL A 222 14.47 27.33 -10.72
N THR A 223 14.72 26.53 -11.75
CA THR A 223 15.40 26.93 -12.99
C THR A 223 14.62 26.43 -14.20
N LYS A 224 15.12 26.67 -15.41
CA LYS A 224 14.53 26.12 -16.65
C LYS A 224 14.60 24.58 -16.71
N GLN A 225 15.42 23.97 -15.90
CA GLN A 225 15.68 22.52 -15.89
C GLN A 225 15.30 21.86 -14.57
N LEU A 226 15.46 22.56 -13.46
CA LEU A 226 15.23 22.02 -12.12
C LEU A 226 13.86 22.47 -11.60
N SER A 227 13.07 21.51 -11.14
CA SER A 227 11.78 21.76 -10.50
C SER A 227 11.70 21.08 -9.12
N LEU A 228 10.98 21.71 -8.21
CA LEU A 228 10.55 21.12 -6.95
C LEU A 228 9.03 20.93 -7.00
N GLY A 229 8.56 19.82 -6.47
CA GLY A 229 7.15 19.51 -6.41
C GLY A 229 6.72 19.02 -5.03
N ALA A 230 5.44 19.20 -4.73
CA ALA A 230 4.74 18.53 -3.66
C ALA A 230 3.49 17.87 -4.25
N GLU A 231 3.23 16.62 -3.93
CA GLU A 231 2.17 15.83 -4.52
C GLU A 231 1.42 15.07 -3.44
N PHE A 232 0.10 15.06 -3.55
CA PHE A 232 -0.79 14.19 -2.81
C PHE A 232 -1.45 13.19 -3.76
N SER A 233 -1.30 11.94 -3.46
CA SER A 233 -1.69 10.81 -4.29
C SER A 233 -2.61 9.87 -3.54
N TYR A 234 -3.54 9.28 -4.25
CA TYR A 234 -4.38 8.19 -3.81
C TYR A 234 -4.14 6.98 -4.70
N TYR A 235 -4.02 5.81 -4.09
CA TYR A 235 -3.84 4.53 -4.76
C TYR A 235 -4.98 3.61 -4.34
N THR A 236 -5.89 3.33 -5.26
CA THR A 236 -6.98 2.37 -5.08
C THR A 236 -6.66 1.07 -5.80
N PHE A 237 -7.11 -0.05 -5.26
CA PHE A 237 -6.80 -1.37 -5.81
C PHE A 237 -8.05 -2.16 -6.14
N ALA A 238 -7.94 -3.08 -7.10
CA ALA A 238 -8.99 -4.03 -7.44
C ALA A 238 -9.00 -5.24 -6.49
N THR A 239 -8.42 -5.10 -5.30
CA THR A 239 -8.30 -6.15 -4.29
C THR A 239 -8.51 -5.56 -2.90
N ASP A 240 -8.98 -6.41 -2.00
CA ASP A 240 -9.20 -6.16 -0.58
C ASP A 240 -8.22 -6.99 0.28
N TYR A 241 -7.03 -7.28 -0.26
CA TYR A 241 -6.06 -8.15 0.39
C TYR A 241 -4.67 -7.53 0.50
N LEU A 242 -4.53 -6.20 0.50
CA LEU A 242 -3.22 -5.56 0.71
C LEU A 242 -2.69 -5.79 2.13
N ASP A 243 -3.60 -5.99 3.07
CA ASP A 243 -3.34 -6.24 4.49
C ASP A 243 -3.58 -7.71 4.90
N ASN A 244 -4.00 -8.57 3.95
CA ASN A 244 -4.44 -9.95 4.19
C ASN A 244 -5.70 -10.08 5.04
N VAL A 245 -6.59 -9.07 5.00
CA VAL A 245 -7.85 -9.06 5.75
C VAL A 245 -8.99 -8.66 4.80
N SER A 246 -10.05 -9.47 4.74
CA SER A 246 -11.20 -9.19 3.88
C SER A 246 -12.49 -9.78 4.45
N GLY A 247 -12.54 -11.09 4.63
CA GLY A 247 -13.78 -11.83 4.85
C GLY A 247 -14.00 -12.31 6.29
N ARG A 248 -14.01 -13.60 6.43
CA ARG A 248 -14.20 -14.31 7.70
C ARG A 248 -12.96 -15.10 8.08
N TYR A 249 -12.81 -15.36 9.37
CA TYR A 249 -11.80 -16.30 9.84
C TYR A 249 -11.96 -17.68 9.21
N ALA A 250 -10.84 -18.34 8.86
CA ALA A 250 -10.86 -19.72 8.45
C ALA A 250 -11.32 -20.61 9.62
N THR A 251 -12.18 -21.59 9.33
CA THR A 251 -12.59 -22.57 10.32
C THR A 251 -11.45 -23.55 10.61
N TYR A 252 -11.46 -24.16 11.79
CA TYR A 252 -10.46 -25.19 12.13
C TYR A 252 -10.53 -26.38 11.17
N SER A 253 -11.71 -26.68 10.63
CA SER A 253 -11.90 -27.70 9.60
C SER A 253 -11.23 -27.30 8.28
N GLU A 254 -11.37 -26.05 7.85
CA GLU A 254 -10.73 -25.52 6.64
C GLU A 254 -9.21 -25.51 6.78
N ILE A 255 -8.69 -25.07 7.92
CA ILE A 255 -7.26 -25.13 8.23
C ILE A 255 -6.78 -26.59 8.24
N GLY A 256 -7.53 -27.50 8.88
CA GLY A 256 -7.23 -28.92 8.90
C GLY A 256 -7.16 -29.53 7.50
N SER A 257 -8.09 -29.15 6.63
CA SER A 257 -8.13 -29.60 5.23
C SER A 257 -6.98 -29.02 4.38
N ALA A 258 -6.53 -27.81 4.69
CA ALA A 258 -5.42 -27.18 3.99
C ALA A 258 -4.04 -27.76 4.36
N TYR A 259 -3.90 -28.28 5.59
CA TYR A 259 -2.64 -28.84 6.13
C TYR A 259 -2.83 -30.31 6.61
N VAL A 260 -3.33 -31.15 5.71
CA VAL A 260 -3.58 -32.56 6.03
C VAL A 260 -2.30 -33.29 6.43
N GLY A 261 -2.32 -33.94 7.60
CA GLY A 261 -1.16 -34.67 8.11
C GLY A 261 -0.07 -33.83 8.77
N ASP A 262 -0.19 -32.51 8.77
CA ASP A 262 0.75 -31.60 9.40
C ASP A 262 0.10 -30.83 10.55
N SER A 263 0.08 -31.44 11.73
CA SER A 263 -0.51 -30.84 12.92
C SER A 263 0.23 -29.57 13.36
N ALA A 264 1.53 -29.49 13.16
CA ALA A 264 2.33 -28.28 13.55
C ALA A 264 1.89 -27.07 12.72
N SER A 265 1.80 -27.21 11.41
CA SER A 265 1.29 -26.14 10.52
C SER A 265 -0.17 -25.79 10.81
N GLN A 266 -1.02 -26.76 11.20
CA GLN A 266 -2.39 -26.45 11.61
C GLN A 266 -2.45 -25.54 12.83
N TYR A 267 -1.69 -25.84 13.90
CA TYR A 267 -1.64 -25.01 15.11
C TYR A 267 -1.06 -23.63 14.82
N LEU A 268 -0.02 -23.56 13.99
CA LEU A 268 0.59 -22.31 13.60
C LEU A 268 -0.38 -21.44 12.78
N ALA A 269 -1.07 -22.03 11.80
CA ALA A 269 -2.07 -21.33 10.99
C ALA A 269 -3.24 -20.79 11.84
N ARG A 270 -3.70 -21.54 12.84
CA ARG A 270 -4.73 -21.08 13.79
C ARG A 270 -4.28 -19.84 14.55
N TYR A 271 -3.06 -19.85 15.06
CA TYR A 271 -2.50 -18.69 15.74
C TYR A 271 -2.31 -17.49 14.80
N ILE A 272 -1.77 -17.70 13.60
CA ILE A 272 -1.57 -16.62 12.62
C ILE A 272 -2.91 -16.02 12.15
N SER A 273 -3.95 -16.86 12.02
CA SER A 273 -5.29 -16.39 11.65
C SER A 273 -5.92 -15.52 12.74
N ASP A 274 -5.81 -15.93 14.00
CA ASP A 274 -6.38 -15.26 15.18
C ASP A 274 -5.37 -15.25 16.34
N PRO A 275 -4.42 -14.32 16.34
CA PRO A 275 -3.34 -14.31 17.32
C PRO A 275 -3.81 -14.15 18.77
N THR A 276 -4.93 -13.49 18.97
CA THR A 276 -5.48 -13.23 20.30
C THR A 276 -6.38 -14.35 20.81
N GLY A 277 -6.95 -15.13 19.90
CA GLY A 277 -7.96 -16.13 20.17
C GLY A 277 -9.36 -15.58 20.49
N TRP A 278 -9.54 -14.25 20.45
CA TRP A 278 -10.86 -13.64 20.67
C TRP A 278 -11.74 -13.62 19.43
N GLY A 279 -11.16 -13.59 18.23
CA GLY A 279 -11.90 -13.58 16.97
C GLY A 279 -12.69 -14.86 16.75
N THR A 280 -12.20 -15.98 17.30
CA THR A 280 -12.83 -17.31 17.24
C THR A 280 -13.37 -17.77 18.59
N ASP A 281 -13.33 -16.91 19.65
CA ASP A 281 -13.67 -17.23 21.04
C ASP A 281 -12.93 -18.46 21.61
N GLY A 282 -11.77 -18.78 21.05
CA GLY A 282 -10.97 -19.95 21.43
C GLY A 282 -11.67 -21.29 21.19
N THR A 283 -12.83 -21.28 20.57
CA THR A 283 -13.63 -22.45 20.17
C THR A 283 -13.56 -22.65 18.67
N VAL A 284 -14.23 -23.69 18.17
CA VAL A 284 -14.40 -23.88 16.72
C VAL A 284 -14.87 -22.60 16.09
N SER A 285 -14.14 -22.13 15.08
CA SER A 285 -14.48 -20.90 14.41
C SER A 285 -15.93 -20.92 13.97
N ILE A 286 -16.65 -19.88 14.38
CA ILE A 286 -18.04 -19.75 14.05
C ILE A 286 -18.13 -19.09 12.67
N ARG A 287 -19.01 -19.60 11.82
CA ARG A 287 -19.32 -19.09 10.48
C ARG A 287 -19.55 -17.57 10.44
N SER A 288 -19.98 -16.98 11.54
CA SER A 288 -20.29 -15.55 11.66
C SER A 288 -19.09 -14.67 12.07
N SER A 289 -17.96 -15.24 12.43
CA SER A 289 -16.79 -14.48 12.84
C SER A 289 -16.17 -13.75 11.65
N ARG A 290 -16.40 -12.46 11.54
CA ARG A 290 -15.81 -11.60 10.53
C ARG A 290 -14.40 -11.21 10.93
N ARG A 291 -13.48 -11.31 9.99
CA ARG A 291 -12.10 -10.83 10.11
C ARG A 291 -11.99 -9.44 9.52
N GLY A 292 -12.64 -9.20 8.38
CA GLY A 292 -12.71 -7.93 7.67
C GLY A 292 -14.08 -7.68 7.02
N ASN A 293 -14.11 -6.77 6.06
CA ASN A 293 -15.29 -6.40 5.30
C ASN A 293 -14.99 -6.38 3.78
N PRO A 294 -15.31 -7.43 3.03
CA PRO A 294 -14.99 -7.53 1.60
C PRO A 294 -15.64 -6.45 0.72
N GLY A 295 -16.53 -5.63 1.29
CA GLY A 295 -17.11 -4.48 0.60
C GLY A 295 -16.30 -3.19 0.73
N MET A 296 -15.18 -3.20 1.45
CA MET A 296 -14.31 -2.05 1.65
C MET A 296 -12.95 -2.31 1.01
N PRO A 297 -12.72 -1.90 -0.25
CA PRO A 297 -11.43 -2.14 -0.91
C PRO A 297 -10.32 -1.36 -0.18
N ASP A 298 -9.16 -1.97 -0.12
CA ASP A 298 -7.97 -1.35 0.42
C ASP A 298 -7.47 -0.22 -0.46
N TYR A 299 -7.00 0.85 0.19
CA TYR A 299 -6.34 1.96 -0.48
C TYR A 299 -5.30 2.61 0.43
N PHE A 300 -4.39 3.37 -0.15
CA PHE A 300 -3.47 4.19 0.62
C PHE A 300 -3.31 5.58 -0.01
N SER A 301 -3.00 6.55 0.82
CA SER A 301 -2.56 7.87 0.36
C SER A 301 -1.04 8.00 0.44
N TYR A 302 -0.47 8.88 -0.39
CA TYR A 302 0.95 9.18 -0.41
C TYR A 302 1.16 10.69 -0.58
N LEU A 303 1.74 11.31 0.44
CA LEU A 303 2.15 12.71 0.39
C LEU A 303 3.66 12.77 0.20
N ASN A 304 4.12 13.45 -0.84
CA ASN A 304 5.53 13.47 -1.18
C ASN A 304 6.05 14.85 -1.61
N VAL A 305 7.35 14.97 -1.56
CA VAL A 305 8.12 16.04 -2.21
C VAL A 305 9.00 15.44 -3.29
N GLU A 306 9.04 16.10 -4.44
CA GLU A 306 9.76 15.65 -5.63
C GLU A 306 10.80 16.68 -6.05
N VAL A 307 11.96 16.19 -6.45
CA VAL A 307 12.95 16.97 -7.20
C VAL A 307 13.01 16.39 -8.61
N SER A 308 12.84 17.22 -9.63
CA SER A 308 12.86 16.77 -11.01
C SER A 308 13.76 17.62 -11.89
N TYR A 309 14.36 16.96 -12.89
CA TYR A 309 15.27 17.57 -13.85
C TYR A 309 14.83 17.33 -15.29
N LYS A 310 14.72 18.42 -16.05
CA LYS A 310 14.22 18.44 -17.43
C LYS A 310 15.39 18.42 -18.43
N PHE A 311 15.38 17.40 -19.30
CA PHE A 311 16.35 17.24 -20.37
C PHE A 311 15.79 17.68 -21.70
N LYS A 312 16.59 18.42 -22.47
CA LYS A 312 16.27 18.72 -23.86
C LYS A 312 16.70 17.54 -24.73
N ARG A 313 15.76 16.81 -25.29
CA ARG A 313 16.06 15.72 -26.22
C ARG A 313 16.44 16.34 -27.58
N LYS A 314 17.62 16.01 -28.14
CA LYS A 314 17.95 16.37 -29.51
C LYS A 314 16.92 15.72 -30.44
N PRO A 315 16.39 16.43 -31.46
CA PRO A 315 15.48 15.81 -32.40
C PRO A 315 16.17 14.62 -33.07
N SER A 316 15.53 13.44 -33.01
CA SER A 316 16.01 12.27 -33.73
C SER A 316 16.02 12.61 -35.23
N ARG A 317 17.17 12.46 -35.89
CA ARG A 317 17.24 12.52 -37.36
C ARG A 317 16.36 11.39 -37.89
N ARG A 318 15.15 11.72 -38.41
CA ARG A 318 14.42 10.77 -39.25
C ARG A 318 15.31 10.45 -40.45
N LEU A 319 15.73 9.23 -40.57
CA LEU A 319 16.26 8.69 -41.81
C LEU A 319 15.11 8.76 -42.82
N TYR A 320 15.12 9.77 -43.67
CA TYR A 320 14.31 9.76 -44.89
C TYR A 320 14.97 8.75 -45.83
N MET A 321 14.45 7.53 -45.87
CA MET A 321 14.70 6.68 -47.03
C MET A 321 13.93 7.35 -48.22
N LYS A 322 14.69 7.90 -49.15
CA LYS A 322 14.17 8.23 -50.49
C LYS A 322 14.03 6.92 -51.22
N PHE A 323 12.80 6.54 -51.50
CA PHE A 323 12.49 5.59 -52.54
C PHE A 323 12.35 6.37 -53.86
#